data_ec8f4d7aa7f3340bef47458e63774eb1
#
_entry.id   ec8f4d7aa7f3340bef47458e63774eb1
#
_cell.length_a   1.000
_cell.length_b   1.000
_cell.length_c   1.000
_cell.angle_alpha   90.00
_cell.angle_beta   90.00
_cell.angle_gamma   90.00
#
_symmetry.space_group_name_H-M   'P 1'
#
loop_
_entity.id
_entity.type
_entity.pdbx_description
1 polymer ?
#
loop_
_entity_poly.entity_id
_entity_poly.type
_entity_poly.pdbx_seq_one_letter_code
_entity_poly.pdbx_strand_id
1 'polypeptide(L)'
;MFGYDLPRLHAAVNDLPAALLLAAVLFDFAAWVLKRESLVWAGIWTLWAGVVGGWAAVVVGELAEDRIQHGEAIHELMKVHEKLALATMGVFTVVLVWKMWRRFQQRGGEDRVLKLLSIIGLALLIATGKEGGAMVFDHAAGIPTAKLQAEIVNRAEGHEHEAGEADHHHDESEESGADSTAHTHVDPPGTPPHQH
;
A
#
# COMPACT_ATOMS: atom_id res chain seq x y z
N MET A 1 -24.14 -0.24 -5.44
CA MET A 1 -23.55 -1.03 -4.35
C MET A 1 -22.06 -1.18 -4.68
N PHE A 2 -21.20 -0.74 -3.81
CA PHE A 2 -19.75 -0.67 -4.05
C PHE A 2 -19.25 -2.08 -4.43
N GLY A 3 -18.75 -2.27 -5.64
CA GLY A 3 -18.33 -3.57 -6.21
C GLY A 3 -17.06 -4.16 -5.57
N TYR A 4 -16.93 -4.03 -4.23
CA TYR A 4 -15.87 -4.65 -3.45
C TYR A 4 -16.31 -6.08 -3.08
N ASP A 5 -15.71 -7.06 -3.75
CA ASP A 5 -15.69 -8.43 -3.26
C ASP A 5 -14.68 -8.58 -2.11
N LEU A 6 -14.75 -9.66 -1.35
CA LEU A 6 -13.90 -9.86 -0.17
C LEU A 6 -12.39 -9.81 -0.46
N PRO A 7 -11.86 -10.38 -1.57
CA PRO A 7 -10.45 -10.25 -1.92
C PRO A 7 -9.98 -8.81 -2.11
N ARG A 8 -10.79 -7.98 -2.76
CA ARG A 8 -10.47 -6.54 -2.94
C ARG A 8 -10.58 -5.78 -1.63
N LEU A 9 -11.57 -6.14 -0.80
CA LEU A 9 -11.70 -5.53 0.52
C LEU A 9 -10.48 -5.86 1.39
N HIS A 10 -10.02 -7.12 1.39
CA HIS A 10 -8.81 -7.52 2.10
C HIS A 10 -7.61 -6.69 1.64
N ALA A 11 -7.37 -6.59 0.34
CA ALA A 11 -6.28 -5.78 -0.20
C ALA A 11 -6.37 -4.31 0.24
N ALA A 12 -7.56 -3.70 0.15
CA ALA A 12 -7.76 -2.29 0.53
C ALA A 12 -7.59 -2.03 2.04
N VAL A 13 -8.00 -2.98 2.89
CA VAL A 13 -7.93 -2.83 4.35
C VAL A 13 -6.52 -3.13 4.88
N ASN A 14 -5.72 -3.96 4.19
CA ASN A 14 -4.42 -4.43 4.66
C ASN A 14 -3.33 -3.34 4.68
N ASP A 15 -3.37 -2.38 3.75
CA ASP A 15 -2.30 -1.38 3.60
C ASP A 15 -2.19 -0.45 4.80
N LEU A 16 -3.32 0.00 5.34
CA LEU A 16 -3.33 0.93 6.48
C LEU A 16 -2.73 0.32 7.75
N PRO A 17 -3.15 -0.88 8.24
CA PRO A 17 -2.52 -1.51 9.40
C PRO A 17 -1.02 -1.77 9.20
N ALA A 18 -0.60 -2.21 8.01
CA ALA A 18 0.81 -2.44 7.73
C ALA A 18 1.64 -1.16 7.87
N ALA A 19 1.15 -0.04 7.31
CA ALA A 19 1.77 1.27 7.46
C ALA A 19 1.80 1.74 8.93
N LEU A 20 0.72 1.52 9.69
CA LEU A 20 0.64 1.89 11.10
C LEU A 20 1.60 1.06 11.97
N LEU A 21 1.73 -0.24 11.74
CA LEU A 21 2.67 -1.10 12.46
C LEU A 21 4.12 -0.68 12.18
N LEU A 22 4.46 -0.39 10.93
CA LEU A 22 5.77 0.17 10.57
C LEU A 22 6.00 1.52 11.27
N ALA A 23 5.04 2.44 11.20
CA ALA A 23 5.14 3.75 11.83
C ALA A 23 5.31 3.64 13.35
N ALA A 24 4.64 2.70 14.01
CA ALA A 24 4.80 2.46 15.44
C ALA A 24 6.24 2.09 15.80
N VAL A 25 6.90 1.22 15.02
CA VAL A 25 8.31 0.86 15.23
C VAL A 25 9.21 2.08 15.00
N LEU A 26 8.92 2.90 13.99
CA LEU A 26 9.67 4.14 13.72
C LEU A 26 9.50 5.17 14.84
N PHE A 27 8.29 5.33 15.40
CA PHE A 27 8.08 6.19 16.57
C PHE A 27 8.82 5.68 17.80
N ASP A 28 8.88 4.37 18.02
CA ASP A 28 9.68 3.78 19.10
C ASP A 28 11.16 4.08 18.96
N PHE A 29 11.69 3.93 17.75
CA PHE A 29 13.08 4.25 17.45
C PHE A 29 13.35 5.76 17.64
N ALA A 30 12.47 6.61 17.12
CA ALA A 30 12.57 8.06 17.29
C ALA A 30 12.46 8.48 18.76
N ALA A 31 11.57 7.86 19.54
CA ALA A 31 11.44 8.09 20.98
C ALA A 31 12.73 7.72 21.73
N TRP A 32 13.36 6.62 21.32
CA TRP A 32 14.63 6.19 21.92
C TRP A 32 15.77 7.17 21.63
N VAL A 33 15.90 7.64 20.39
CA VAL A 33 16.96 8.56 19.98
C VAL A 33 16.74 9.97 20.56
N LEU A 34 15.51 10.49 20.40
CA LEU A 34 15.17 11.88 20.77
C LEU A 34 14.74 12.03 22.24
N LYS A 35 14.54 10.92 22.95
CA LYS A 35 14.11 10.88 24.37
C LYS A 35 12.87 11.71 24.65
N ARG A 36 11.92 11.73 23.68
CA ARG A 36 10.67 12.49 23.80
C ARG A 36 9.51 11.59 24.17
N GLU A 37 8.85 11.90 25.28
CA GLU A 37 7.69 11.14 25.75
C GLU A 37 6.49 11.21 24.81
N SER A 38 6.31 12.31 24.09
CA SER A 38 5.26 12.45 23.07
C SER A 38 5.37 11.39 21.97
N LEU A 39 6.59 11.02 21.57
CA LEU A 39 6.83 9.97 20.58
C LEU A 39 6.51 8.58 21.14
N VAL A 40 6.73 8.34 22.42
CA VAL A 40 6.33 7.08 23.07
C VAL A 40 4.81 6.90 23.00
N TRP A 41 4.05 7.95 23.29
CA TRP A 41 2.60 7.91 23.21
C TRP A 41 2.11 7.79 21.77
N ALA A 42 2.72 8.52 20.83
CA ALA A 42 2.43 8.37 19.41
C ALA A 42 2.65 6.91 18.96
N GLY A 43 3.77 6.30 19.33
CA GLY A 43 4.07 4.89 19.04
C GLY A 43 3.03 3.92 19.62
N ILE A 44 2.60 4.12 20.88
CA ILE A 44 1.59 3.26 21.51
C ILE A 44 0.24 3.36 20.80
N TRP A 45 -0.25 4.60 20.51
CA TRP A 45 -1.53 4.78 19.83
C TRP A 45 -1.52 4.26 18.40
N THR A 46 -0.42 4.49 17.68
CA THR A 46 -0.23 3.98 16.33
C THR A 46 -0.16 2.46 16.32
N LEU A 47 0.56 1.86 17.28
CA LEU A 47 0.61 0.40 17.45
C LEU A 47 -0.76 -0.19 17.76
N TRP A 48 -1.53 0.46 18.65
CA TRP A 48 -2.88 0.03 18.99
C TRP A 48 -3.79 0.02 17.75
N ALA A 49 -3.79 1.12 16.98
CA ALA A 49 -4.58 1.22 15.76
C ALA A 49 -4.12 0.19 14.70
N GLY A 50 -2.81 -0.01 14.55
CA GLY A 50 -2.22 -1.02 13.66
C GLY A 50 -2.62 -2.44 14.06
N VAL A 51 -2.61 -2.77 15.36
CA VAL A 51 -3.02 -4.11 15.84
C VAL A 51 -4.50 -4.36 15.63
N VAL A 52 -5.37 -3.37 15.95
CA VAL A 52 -6.83 -3.52 15.73
C VAL A 52 -7.12 -3.67 14.23
N GLY A 53 -6.55 -2.79 13.39
CA GLY A 53 -6.73 -2.87 11.94
C GLY A 53 -6.13 -4.14 11.33
N GLY A 54 -4.98 -4.59 11.83
CA GLY A 54 -4.33 -5.81 11.37
C GLY A 54 -5.15 -7.08 11.69
N TRP A 55 -5.73 -7.18 12.87
CA TRP A 55 -6.65 -8.29 13.16
C TRP A 55 -7.92 -8.23 12.30
N ALA A 56 -8.44 -7.03 12.01
CA ALA A 56 -9.54 -6.89 11.05
C ALA A 56 -9.13 -7.37 9.65
N ALA A 57 -7.91 -7.03 9.19
CA ALA A 57 -7.38 -7.50 7.91
C ALA A 57 -7.22 -9.03 7.87
N VAL A 58 -6.75 -9.67 8.97
CA VAL A 58 -6.67 -11.13 9.08
C VAL A 58 -8.06 -11.75 8.92
N VAL A 59 -9.06 -11.27 9.65
CA VAL A 59 -10.44 -11.80 9.56
C VAL A 59 -11.00 -11.65 8.15
N VAL A 60 -10.80 -10.51 7.49
CA VAL A 60 -11.26 -10.29 6.11
C VAL A 60 -10.50 -11.20 5.14
N GLY A 61 -9.20 -11.45 5.38
CA GLY A 61 -8.38 -12.37 4.60
C GLY A 61 -8.91 -13.81 4.64
N GLU A 62 -9.17 -14.33 5.82
CA GLU A 62 -9.79 -15.66 6.03
C GLU A 62 -11.12 -15.79 5.27
N LEU A 63 -11.98 -14.77 5.38
CA LEU A 63 -13.26 -14.76 4.67
C LEU A 63 -13.11 -14.62 3.15
N ALA A 64 -11.99 -14.09 2.69
CA ALA A 64 -11.69 -13.92 1.27
C ALA A 64 -11.13 -15.19 0.61
N GLU A 65 -10.47 -16.07 1.38
CA GLU A 65 -9.82 -17.28 0.87
C GLU A 65 -10.79 -18.14 0.05
N ASP A 66 -11.97 -18.42 0.57
CA ASP A 66 -13.01 -19.20 -0.10
C ASP A 66 -13.55 -18.58 -1.40
N ARG A 67 -13.26 -17.32 -1.65
CA ARG A 67 -13.73 -16.57 -2.82
C ARG A 67 -12.68 -16.42 -3.91
N ILE A 68 -11.45 -16.82 -3.66
CA ILE A 68 -10.35 -16.78 -4.63
C ILE A 68 -10.30 -18.11 -5.38
N GLN A 69 -10.46 -18.06 -6.71
CA GLN A 69 -10.20 -19.20 -7.55
C GLN A 69 -8.68 -19.43 -7.63
N HIS A 70 -8.20 -20.57 -7.15
CA HIS A 70 -6.77 -20.82 -7.05
C HIS A 70 -6.44 -22.31 -7.31
N GLY A 71 -5.23 -22.55 -7.83
CA GLY A 71 -4.64 -23.88 -7.95
C GLY A 71 -3.74 -24.19 -6.74
N GLU A 72 -3.14 -25.39 -6.74
CA GLU A 72 -2.30 -25.90 -5.65
C GLU A 72 -1.17 -24.95 -5.24
N ALA A 73 -0.47 -24.36 -6.22
CA ALA A 73 0.64 -23.44 -5.95
C ALA A 73 0.22 -22.19 -5.16
N ILE A 74 -0.93 -21.60 -5.50
CA ILE A 74 -1.46 -20.44 -4.78
C ILE A 74 -1.93 -20.85 -3.39
N HIS A 75 -2.55 -22.03 -3.24
CA HIS A 75 -3.00 -22.54 -1.97
C HIS A 75 -1.87 -22.68 -0.96
N GLU A 76 -0.72 -23.21 -1.36
CA GLU A 76 0.46 -23.28 -0.49
C GLU A 76 1.00 -21.90 -0.10
N LEU A 77 1.02 -20.94 -1.04
CA LEU A 77 1.40 -19.56 -0.73
C LEU A 77 0.43 -18.88 0.24
N MET A 78 -0.88 -19.11 0.08
CA MET A 78 -1.91 -18.59 0.98
C MET A 78 -1.69 -19.09 2.41
N LYS A 79 -1.42 -20.38 2.60
CA LYS A 79 -1.09 -20.96 3.91
C LYS A 79 0.17 -20.36 4.54
N VAL A 80 1.20 -20.10 3.74
CA VAL A 80 2.42 -19.44 4.24
C VAL A 80 2.14 -18.02 4.66
N HIS A 81 1.42 -17.25 3.81
CA HIS A 81 1.02 -15.88 4.08
C HIS A 81 0.17 -15.77 5.37
N GLU A 82 -0.83 -16.64 5.53
CA GLU A 82 -1.68 -16.72 6.72
C GLU A 82 -0.86 -16.93 8.00
N LYS A 83 0.02 -17.95 8.00
CA LYS A 83 0.89 -18.22 9.15
C LYS A 83 1.80 -17.05 9.50
N LEU A 84 2.35 -16.37 8.49
CA LEU A 84 3.18 -15.19 8.70
C LEU A 84 2.34 -14.02 9.23
N ALA A 85 1.12 -13.80 8.71
CA ALA A 85 0.20 -12.79 9.19
C ALA A 85 -0.18 -13.03 10.66
N LEU A 86 -0.57 -14.24 11.02
CA LEU A 86 -0.88 -14.61 12.41
C LEU A 86 0.31 -14.44 13.34
N ALA A 87 1.52 -14.87 12.92
CA ALA A 87 2.73 -14.66 13.69
C ALA A 87 3.05 -13.17 13.87
N THR A 88 2.93 -12.37 12.81
CA THR A 88 3.11 -10.92 12.84
C THR A 88 2.16 -10.26 13.84
N MET A 89 0.87 -10.58 13.74
CA MET A 89 -0.15 -10.03 14.63
C MET A 89 0.03 -10.50 16.08
N GLY A 90 0.42 -11.76 16.29
CA GLY A 90 0.75 -12.28 17.60
C GLY A 90 1.89 -11.50 18.26
N VAL A 91 2.99 -11.29 17.55
CA VAL A 91 4.15 -10.54 18.06
C VAL A 91 3.78 -9.09 18.38
N PHE A 92 3.11 -8.37 17.47
CA PHE A 92 2.73 -6.97 17.72
C PHE A 92 1.68 -6.85 18.85
N THR A 93 0.79 -7.81 18.99
CA THR A 93 -0.15 -7.86 20.12
C THR A 93 0.59 -8.02 21.44
N VAL A 94 1.57 -8.92 21.52
CA VAL A 94 2.43 -9.09 22.72
C VAL A 94 3.19 -7.81 23.02
N VAL A 95 3.77 -7.16 22.01
CA VAL A 95 4.47 -5.87 22.17
C VAL A 95 3.53 -4.81 22.71
N LEU A 96 2.32 -4.68 22.16
CA LEU A 96 1.32 -3.71 22.61
C LEU A 96 0.92 -3.94 24.07
N VAL A 97 0.52 -5.16 24.41
CA VAL A 97 0.09 -5.51 25.77
C VAL A 97 1.22 -5.28 26.78
N TRP A 98 2.44 -5.68 26.44
CA TRP A 98 3.60 -5.48 27.32
C TRP A 98 3.93 -4.01 27.51
N LYS A 99 3.89 -3.18 26.45
CA LYS A 99 4.08 -1.73 26.55
C LYS A 99 3.03 -1.09 27.44
N MET A 100 1.76 -1.41 27.24
CA MET A 100 0.67 -0.91 28.07
C MET A 100 0.86 -1.32 29.53
N TRP A 101 1.16 -2.57 29.79
CA TRP A 101 1.38 -3.07 31.15
C TRP A 101 2.53 -2.35 31.85
N ARG A 102 3.67 -2.12 31.18
CA ARG A 102 4.79 -1.34 31.72
C ARG A 102 4.40 0.10 32.06
N ARG A 103 3.58 0.71 31.20
CA ARG A 103 3.06 2.07 31.45
C ARG A 103 2.17 2.12 32.68
N PHE A 104 1.27 1.17 32.84
CA PHE A 104 0.44 1.08 34.06
C PHE A 104 1.27 0.91 35.33
N GLN A 105 2.40 0.19 35.25
CA GLN A 105 3.31 0.04 36.39
C GLN A 105 4.29 1.21 36.57
N GLN A 106 4.18 2.25 35.78
CA GLN A 106 5.10 3.40 35.78
C GLN A 106 6.58 3.01 35.65
N ARG A 107 6.84 1.85 35.04
CA ARG A 107 8.20 1.36 34.76
C ARG A 107 8.76 2.09 33.56
N GLY A 108 9.52 3.17 33.83
CA GLY A 108 10.31 3.85 32.83
C GLY A 108 11.55 3.03 32.43
N GLY A 109 12.22 3.49 31.39
CA GLY A 109 13.47 2.91 30.91
C GLY A 109 13.32 2.00 29.69
N GLU A 110 14.47 1.70 29.09
CA GLU A 110 14.54 0.91 27.88
C GLU A 110 14.33 -0.58 28.19
N ASP A 111 13.50 -1.22 27.37
CA ASP A 111 13.32 -2.67 27.40
C ASP A 111 13.90 -3.27 26.13
N ARG A 112 15.03 -3.96 26.27
CA ARG A 112 15.73 -4.59 25.14
C ARG A 112 14.89 -5.68 24.49
N VAL A 113 14.08 -6.39 25.30
CA VAL A 113 13.21 -7.46 24.79
C VAL A 113 12.10 -6.89 23.92
N LEU A 114 11.47 -5.79 24.35
CA LEU A 114 10.46 -5.10 23.54
C LEU A 114 11.03 -4.58 22.22
N LYS A 115 12.23 -4.01 22.22
CA LYS A 115 12.91 -3.58 20.98
C LYS A 115 13.16 -4.77 20.06
N LEU A 116 13.67 -5.87 20.59
CA LEU A 116 13.91 -7.08 19.80
C LEU A 116 12.62 -7.65 19.22
N LEU A 117 11.54 -7.73 20.02
CA LEU A 117 10.23 -8.17 19.53
C LEU A 117 9.66 -7.25 18.45
N SER A 118 9.83 -5.93 18.59
CA SER A 118 9.40 -4.98 17.56
C SER A 118 10.16 -5.16 16.24
N ILE A 119 11.46 -5.46 16.30
CA ILE A 119 12.28 -5.77 15.11
C ILE A 119 11.84 -7.10 14.48
N ILE A 120 11.60 -8.12 15.29
CA ILE A 120 11.08 -9.43 14.82
C ILE A 120 9.71 -9.21 14.16
N GLY A 121 8.80 -8.46 14.81
CA GLY A 121 7.50 -8.14 14.25
C GLY A 121 7.60 -7.42 12.90
N LEU A 122 8.54 -6.46 12.76
CA LEU A 122 8.79 -5.78 11.51
C LEU A 122 9.31 -6.72 10.41
N ALA A 123 10.23 -7.62 10.75
CA ALA A 123 10.74 -8.62 9.80
C ALA A 123 9.62 -9.57 9.32
N LEU A 124 8.76 -10.01 10.24
CA LEU A 124 7.58 -10.82 9.91
C LEU A 124 6.59 -10.05 9.04
N LEU A 125 6.34 -8.76 9.33
CA LEU A 125 5.48 -7.90 8.53
C LEU A 125 5.96 -7.78 7.08
N ILE A 126 7.27 -7.57 6.90
CA ILE A 126 7.89 -7.51 5.57
C ILE A 126 7.77 -8.86 4.85
N ALA A 127 8.01 -9.98 5.55
CA ALA A 127 7.84 -11.31 4.98
C ALA A 127 6.38 -11.56 4.57
N THR A 128 5.40 -11.20 5.42
CA THR A 128 3.97 -11.29 5.10
C THR A 128 3.62 -10.49 3.84
N GLY A 129 4.10 -9.24 3.75
CA GLY A 129 3.88 -8.38 2.58
C GLY A 129 4.50 -8.94 1.30
N LYS A 130 5.70 -9.54 1.40
CA LYS A 130 6.37 -10.20 0.26
C LYS A 130 5.54 -11.35 -0.28
N GLU A 131 5.06 -12.24 0.58
CA GLU A 131 4.25 -13.40 0.14
C GLU A 131 2.88 -12.95 -0.42
N GLY A 132 2.25 -11.94 0.18
CA GLY A 132 1.03 -11.32 -0.35
C GLY A 132 1.25 -10.70 -1.73
N GLY A 133 2.35 -10.01 -1.92
CA GLY A 133 2.76 -9.46 -3.23
C GLY A 133 2.99 -10.55 -4.26
N ALA A 134 3.69 -11.64 -3.91
CA ALA A 134 3.93 -12.77 -4.81
C ALA A 134 2.63 -13.42 -5.29
N MET A 135 1.65 -13.59 -4.40
CA MET A 135 0.33 -14.13 -4.79
C MET A 135 -0.33 -13.28 -5.89
N VAL A 136 -0.26 -11.96 -5.80
CA VAL A 136 -0.90 -11.06 -6.78
C VAL A 136 -0.07 -10.93 -8.05
N PHE A 137 1.23 -10.65 -7.94
CA PHE A 137 2.07 -10.31 -9.09
C PHE A 137 2.60 -11.52 -9.86
N ASP A 138 2.90 -12.62 -9.14
CA ASP A 138 3.46 -13.81 -9.77
C ASP A 138 2.38 -14.83 -10.18
N HIS A 139 1.23 -14.79 -9.45
CA HIS A 139 0.16 -15.78 -9.64
C HIS A 139 -1.22 -15.18 -9.97
N ALA A 140 -1.34 -13.84 -10.07
CA ALA A 140 -2.59 -13.14 -10.36
C ALA A 140 -3.75 -13.51 -9.41
N ALA A 141 -3.44 -13.85 -8.15
CA ALA A 141 -4.44 -14.22 -7.16
C ALA A 141 -5.45 -13.07 -6.92
N GLY A 142 -6.74 -13.41 -6.84
CA GLY A 142 -7.81 -12.42 -6.67
C GLY A 142 -8.25 -11.71 -7.96
N ILE A 143 -7.59 -11.98 -9.10
CA ILE A 143 -8.00 -11.48 -10.41
C ILE A 143 -8.89 -12.53 -11.09
N PRO A 144 -10.16 -12.22 -11.45
CA PRO A 144 -11.01 -13.18 -12.15
C PRO A 144 -10.40 -13.62 -13.47
N THR A 145 -10.35 -14.93 -13.72
CA THR A 145 -9.71 -15.52 -14.91
C THR A 145 -10.19 -14.91 -16.23
N ALA A 146 -11.48 -14.63 -16.37
CA ALA A 146 -12.03 -13.98 -17.56
C ALA A 146 -11.47 -12.56 -17.79
N LYS A 147 -11.23 -11.79 -16.74
CA LYS A 147 -10.61 -10.46 -16.84
C LYS A 147 -9.14 -10.56 -17.22
N LEU A 148 -8.42 -11.50 -16.62
CA LEU A 148 -7.02 -11.75 -16.95
C LEU A 148 -6.85 -12.17 -18.41
N GLN A 149 -7.68 -13.07 -18.92
CA GLN A 149 -7.67 -13.48 -20.31
C GLN A 149 -7.96 -12.32 -21.26
N ALA A 150 -9.00 -11.52 -20.97
CA ALA A 150 -9.31 -10.33 -21.77
C ALA A 150 -8.14 -9.35 -21.81
N GLU A 151 -7.49 -9.11 -20.68
CA GLU A 151 -6.34 -8.20 -20.61
C GLU A 151 -5.11 -8.75 -21.36
N ILE A 152 -4.86 -10.05 -21.31
CA ILE A 152 -3.79 -10.69 -22.09
C ILE A 152 -4.02 -10.50 -23.60
N VAL A 153 -5.26 -10.70 -24.07
CA VAL A 153 -5.62 -10.48 -25.48
C VAL A 153 -5.42 -9.02 -25.87
N ASN A 154 -5.96 -8.07 -25.07
CA ASN A 154 -5.81 -6.65 -25.33
C ASN A 154 -4.34 -6.20 -25.40
N ARG A 155 -3.47 -6.74 -24.53
CA ARG A 155 -2.03 -6.45 -24.58
C ARG A 155 -1.35 -7.07 -25.80
N ALA A 156 -1.79 -8.26 -26.25
CA ALA A 156 -1.25 -8.92 -27.43
C ALA A 156 -1.65 -8.21 -28.73
N GLU A 157 -2.86 -7.64 -28.79
CA GLU A 157 -3.34 -6.85 -29.92
C GLU A 157 -2.65 -5.49 -30.01
N GLY A 158 -2.03 -5.03 -28.93
CA GLY A 158 -1.36 -3.74 -28.83
C GLY A 158 -2.36 -2.55 -28.85
N HIS A 159 -1.98 -1.43 -28.30
CA HIS A 159 -2.61 -0.18 -28.65
C HIS A 159 -2.00 0.24 -29.99
N GLU A 160 -2.71 0.08 -31.10
CA GLU A 160 -2.40 0.83 -32.31
C GLU A 160 -2.61 2.30 -31.94
N HIS A 161 -1.53 3.00 -31.57
CA HIS A 161 -1.50 4.44 -31.60
C HIS A 161 -1.76 4.81 -33.04
N GLU A 162 -2.91 5.40 -33.33
CA GLU A 162 -3.24 5.95 -34.62
C GLU A 162 -2.04 6.80 -35.08
N ALA A 163 -1.39 6.38 -36.18
CA ALA A 163 -0.22 7.08 -36.71
C ALA A 163 -0.65 8.45 -37.20
N GLY A 164 -0.71 9.44 -36.29
CA GLY A 164 -1.21 10.77 -36.57
C GLY A 164 -1.05 11.79 -35.44
N GLU A 165 -0.78 11.38 -34.20
CA GLU A 165 -0.41 12.34 -33.16
C GLU A 165 1.09 12.58 -33.20
N ALA A 166 1.46 13.76 -33.73
CA ALA A 166 2.84 14.24 -33.75
C ALA A 166 3.40 14.33 -32.31
N ASP A 167 4.50 13.65 -32.08
CA ASP A 167 5.34 13.79 -30.91
C ASP A 167 5.61 15.29 -30.65
N HIS A 168 5.03 15.83 -29.59
CA HIS A 168 5.48 17.10 -29.05
C HIS A 168 6.80 16.88 -28.31
N HIS A 169 7.90 16.80 -29.07
CA HIS A 169 9.23 16.96 -28.54
C HIS A 169 9.36 18.39 -28.00
N HIS A 170 9.39 18.54 -26.69
CA HIS A 170 9.94 19.72 -26.05
C HIS A 170 11.46 19.65 -26.17
N ASP A 171 11.99 20.19 -27.29
CA ASP A 171 13.39 20.58 -27.35
C ASP A 171 13.56 21.87 -26.57
N GLU A 172 14.11 21.77 -25.36
CA GLU A 172 14.75 22.89 -24.69
C GLU A 172 16.08 23.17 -25.40
N SER A 173 16.10 24.15 -26.28
CA SER A 173 17.32 24.84 -26.68
C SER A 173 17.07 26.34 -26.67
N GLU A 174 17.78 27.00 -25.75
CA GLU A 174 17.96 28.45 -25.68
C GLU A 174 18.46 28.99 -27.02
N GLU A 175 17.83 30.04 -27.55
CA GLU A 175 18.55 31.25 -27.95
C GLU A 175 17.61 32.38 -28.37
N SER A 176 18.05 33.56 -27.98
CA SER A 176 17.49 34.89 -28.18
C SER A 176 17.20 35.27 -29.63
N GLY A 177 16.13 36.05 -29.88
CA GLY A 177 15.99 36.83 -31.08
C GLY A 177 14.56 37.34 -31.32
N ALA A 178 14.35 38.63 -31.10
CA ALA A 178 13.12 39.35 -31.41
C ALA A 178 12.73 39.23 -32.89
N ASP A 179 11.50 38.82 -33.17
CA ASP A 179 10.75 39.51 -34.25
C ASP A 179 9.24 39.27 -34.10
N SER A 180 8.49 40.36 -34.21
CA SER A 180 7.04 40.44 -34.15
C SER A 180 6.40 40.03 -35.48
N THR A 181 5.70 38.88 -35.51
CA THR A 181 4.74 38.62 -36.58
C THR A 181 3.39 38.23 -36.02
N ALA A 182 2.39 39.00 -36.40
CA ALA A 182 0.99 38.89 -36.00
C ALA A 182 0.41 37.52 -36.35
N HIS A 183 -0.07 36.78 -35.33
CA HIS A 183 -0.90 35.60 -35.55
C HIS A 183 -2.32 36.07 -35.94
N THR A 184 -2.68 35.87 -37.18
CA THR A 184 -4.06 36.05 -37.67
C THR A 184 -4.89 34.83 -37.19
N HIS A 185 -5.69 35.03 -36.17
CA HIS A 185 -6.68 34.06 -35.71
C HIS A 185 -7.89 34.14 -36.64
N VAL A 186 -8.24 33.08 -37.32
CA VAL A 186 -9.46 32.96 -38.13
C VAL A 186 -10.49 32.20 -37.32
N ASP A 187 -11.52 32.90 -36.86
CA ASP A 187 -12.64 32.28 -36.15
C ASP A 187 -13.58 31.56 -37.12
N PRO A 188 -14.18 30.40 -36.67
CA PRO A 188 -15.20 29.72 -37.45
C PRO A 188 -16.43 30.57 -37.66
N PRO A 189 -17.16 30.43 -38.77
CA PRO A 189 -18.35 31.25 -39.07
C PRO A 189 -19.44 31.06 -38.00
N GLY A 190 -19.78 32.15 -37.29
CA GLY A 190 -20.85 32.16 -36.29
C GLY A 190 -20.43 32.51 -34.85
N THR A 191 -19.16 32.84 -34.59
CA THR A 191 -18.68 33.24 -33.25
C THR A 191 -18.90 34.77 -33.05
N PRO A 192 -19.49 35.21 -31.92
CA PRO A 192 -19.63 36.64 -31.63
C PRO A 192 -18.25 37.25 -31.27
N PRO A 193 -18.02 38.57 -31.62
CA PRO A 193 -16.73 39.20 -31.41
C PRO A 193 -16.41 39.40 -29.94
N HIS A 194 -15.18 38.96 -29.52
CA HIS A 194 -14.64 39.24 -28.20
C HIS A 194 -13.66 40.39 -28.25
N GLN A 195 -13.79 41.28 -27.26
CA GLN A 195 -12.91 42.46 -27.13
C GLN A 195 -11.64 42.04 -26.34
N HIS A 196 -10.51 42.45 -26.86
CA HIS A 196 -9.20 42.38 -26.20
C HIS A 196 -8.97 43.57 -25.29
#